data_394c22403d3edaa62c31a5b4b1f23540
#
_entry.id   394c22403d3edaa62c31a5b4b1f23540
#
_cell.length_a   1.000
_cell.length_b   1.000
_cell.length_c   1.000
_cell.angle_alpha   90.00
_cell.angle_beta   90.00
_cell.angle_gamma   90.00
#
_symmetry.space_group_name_H-M   'P 1'
#
loop_
_entity.id
_entity.type
_entity.pdbx_description
1 polymer ?
#
loop_
_entity_poly.entity_id
_entity_poly.type
_entity_poly.pdbx_seq_one_letter_code
_entity_poly.pdbx_strand_id
1 'polypeptide(L)'
;MTNLNLLVLGASGNTGRRFVEMALARGHQVTALVRPTAQLPVKDGLNIIFGDVLNPQMLRQASHGMDAVVSCLGIRKENPSDPWSRLISPADFTERSARLALDAMKLNGIKRFVAISSAGIGDSWSSVEPDLQHVIETSNVAKIFQDLNNMEEALTKSGLDTLAVRPVAVVDGEASGRAGLVDRFNRGSNIMTGDIAKWMLDAVERSEAFCSRHEMIGLVQSESDAM
;
A
#
# COMPACT_ATOMS: atom_id res chain seq x y z
N MET A 1 2.27 -16.42 -17.24
CA MET A 1 1.99 -15.82 -15.92
C MET A 1 0.65 -16.38 -15.45
N THR A 2 0.51 -16.74 -14.20
CA THR A 2 -0.75 -17.27 -13.64
C THR A 2 -1.69 -16.10 -13.40
N ASN A 3 -2.93 -16.16 -13.91
CA ASN A 3 -3.94 -15.14 -13.61
C ASN A 3 -4.37 -15.30 -12.15
N LEU A 4 -4.29 -14.22 -11.37
CA LEU A 4 -4.66 -14.18 -9.96
C LEU A 4 -6.00 -13.49 -9.78
N ASN A 5 -6.73 -13.90 -8.74
CA ASN A 5 -7.89 -13.19 -8.20
C ASN A 5 -7.40 -12.32 -7.04
N LEU A 6 -7.42 -11.01 -7.20
CA LEU A 6 -6.84 -10.05 -6.25
C LEU A 6 -7.93 -9.26 -5.54
N LEU A 7 -7.93 -9.27 -4.20
CA LEU A 7 -8.70 -8.30 -3.42
C LEU A 7 -7.88 -7.02 -3.25
N VAL A 8 -8.42 -5.89 -3.73
CA VAL A 8 -7.78 -4.59 -3.61
C VAL A 8 -8.55 -3.68 -2.65
N LEU A 9 -7.90 -3.32 -1.55
CA LEU A 9 -8.38 -2.34 -0.58
C LEU A 9 -7.78 -0.98 -0.93
N GLY A 10 -8.61 0.07 -0.98
CA GLY A 10 -8.16 1.41 -1.38
C GLY A 10 -8.06 1.61 -2.90
N ALA A 11 -8.75 0.80 -3.70
CA ALA A 11 -8.77 0.83 -5.16
C ALA A 11 -9.17 2.20 -5.77
N SER A 12 -9.88 3.05 -5.03
CA SER A 12 -10.30 4.39 -5.50
C SER A 12 -9.28 5.49 -5.24
N GLY A 13 -8.19 5.21 -4.52
CA GLY A 13 -7.06 6.14 -4.32
C GLY A 13 -6.12 6.19 -5.53
N ASN A 14 -5.19 7.16 -5.54
CA ASN A 14 -4.28 7.36 -6.68
C ASN A 14 -3.43 6.10 -6.99
N THR A 15 -2.76 5.53 -6.00
CA THR A 15 -2.01 4.29 -6.17
C THR A 15 -2.91 3.11 -6.50
N GLY A 16 -4.06 2.98 -5.79
CA GLY A 16 -4.97 1.84 -5.98
C GLY A 16 -5.60 1.80 -7.37
N ARG A 17 -5.97 2.94 -7.95
CA ARG A 17 -6.49 3.00 -9.34
C ARG A 17 -5.47 2.50 -10.34
N ARG A 18 -4.22 2.97 -10.23
CA ARG A 18 -3.11 2.54 -11.09
C ARG A 18 -2.82 1.05 -10.93
N PHE A 19 -2.87 0.56 -9.69
CA PHE A 19 -2.73 -0.87 -9.41
C PHE A 19 -3.82 -1.69 -10.12
N VAL A 20 -5.09 -1.30 -9.96
CA VAL A 20 -6.22 -1.99 -10.61
C VAL A 20 -6.05 -1.99 -12.13
N GLU A 21 -5.72 -0.85 -12.74
CA GLU A 21 -5.50 -0.74 -14.18
C GLU A 21 -4.40 -1.65 -14.68
N MET A 22 -3.26 -1.68 -14.01
CA MET A 22 -2.13 -2.53 -14.36
C MET A 22 -2.44 -4.03 -14.14
N ALA A 23 -3.13 -4.38 -13.04
CA ALA A 23 -3.52 -5.75 -12.76
C ALA A 23 -4.47 -6.31 -13.83
N LEU A 24 -5.48 -5.54 -14.21
CA LEU A 24 -6.41 -5.91 -15.30
C LEU A 24 -5.67 -6.04 -16.63
N ALA A 25 -4.75 -5.12 -16.95
CA ALA A 25 -3.96 -5.18 -18.17
C ALA A 25 -3.04 -6.42 -18.25
N ARG A 26 -2.63 -6.97 -17.09
CA ARG A 26 -1.88 -8.25 -17.00
C ARG A 26 -2.79 -9.49 -16.97
N GLY A 27 -4.11 -9.32 -17.06
CA GLY A 27 -5.09 -10.41 -17.12
C GLY A 27 -5.54 -10.94 -15.76
N HIS A 28 -5.22 -10.26 -14.65
CA HIS A 28 -5.75 -10.62 -13.33
C HIS A 28 -7.22 -10.26 -13.21
N GLN A 29 -7.92 -10.96 -12.33
CA GLN A 29 -9.26 -10.59 -11.88
C GLN A 29 -9.15 -9.78 -10.59
N VAL A 30 -9.84 -8.66 -10.52
CA VAL A 30 -9.76 -7.74 -9.38
C VAL A 30 -11.12 -7.61 -8.71
N THR A 31 -11.18 -7.85 -7.40
CA THR A 31 -12.30 -7.44 -6.56
C THR A 31 -11.88 -6.22 -5.75
N ALA A 32 -12.56 -5.10 -5.94
CA ALA A 32 -12.29 -3.84 -5.25
C ALA A 32 -13.35 -3.63 -4.15
N LEU A 33 -12.94 -3.65 -2.87
CA LEU A 33 -13.80 -3.22 -1.77
C LEU A 33 -13.62 -1.72 -1.57
N VAL A 34 -14.67 -0.96 -1.85
CA VAL A 34 -14.65 0.50 -1.84
C VAL A 34 -15.84 1.09 -1.10
N ARG A 35 -15.68 2.31 -0.59
CA ARG A 35 -16.78 3.03 0.06
C ARG A 35 -17.91 3.33 -0.93
N PRO A 36 -19.17 3.43 -0.47
CA PRO A 36 -20.31 3.74 -1.34
C PRO A 36 -20.18 5.03 -2.16
N THR A 37 -19.37 5.99 -1.68
CA THR A 37 -19.09 7.26 -2.36
C THR A 37 -17.95 7.18 -3.38
N ALA A 38 -17.28 6.03 -3.50
CA ALA A 38 -16.17 5.86 -4.44
C ALA A 38 -16.69 5.76 -5.88
N GLN A 39 -15.92 6.31 -6.79
CA GLN A 39 -16.17 6.20 -8.22
C GLN A 39 -15.02 5.40 -8.85
N LEU A 40 -15.35 4.26 -9.41
CA LEU A 40 -14.45 3.44 -10.22
C LEU A 40 -15.14 3.16 -11.57
N PRO A 41 -14.41 3.23 -12.68
CA PRO A 41 -14.97 2.86 -13.98
C PRO A 41 -15.26 1.35 -14.01
N VAL A 42 -16.37 0.98 -14.62
CA VAL A 42 -16.65 -0.42 -14.91
C VAL A 42 -15.66 -0.89 -15.99
N LYS A 43 -14.96 -1.98 -15.70
CA LYS A 43 -13.99 -2.62 -16.63
C LYS A 43 -14.15 -4.13 -16.56
N ASP A 44 -13.86 -4.80 -17.66
CA ASP A 44 -13.82 -6.27 -17.69
C ASP A 44 -12.78 -6.78 -16.70
N GLY A 45 -13.13 -7.82 -15.94
CA GLY A 45 -12.28 -8.37 -14.89
C GLY A 45 -12.28 -7.60 -13.56
N LEU A 46 -13.05 -6.47 -13.45
CA LEU A 46 -13.19 -5.69 -12.23
C LEU A 46 -14.56 -5.93 -11.59
N ASN A 47 -14.58 -6.56 -10.42
CA ASN A 47 -15.74 -6.66 -9.55
C ASN A 47 -15.68 -5.58 -8.47
N ILE A 48 -16.73 -4.76 -8.32
CA ILE A 48 -16.78 -3.68 -7.35
C ILE A 48 -17.78 -4.04 -6.24
N ILE A 49 -17.29 -4.10 -5.00
CA ILE A 49 -18.08 -4.30 -3.80
C ILE A 49 -18.10 -2.99 -3.02
N PHE A 50 -19.32 -2.46 -2.80
CA PHE A 50 -19.48 -1.27 -1.97
C PHE A 50 -19.63 -1.65 -0.51
N GLY A 51 -18.72 -1.13 0.34
CA GLY A 51 -18.72 -1.43 1.77
C GLY A 51 -17.62 -0.68 2.53
N ASP A 52 -17.56 -0.99 3.83
CA ASP A 52 -16.54 -0.44 4.71
C ASP A 52 -15.46 -1.51 4.98
N VAL A 53 -14.20 -1.15 4.75
CA VAL A 53 -13.04 -2.01 5.06
C VAL A 53 -12.86 -2.27 6.56
N LEU A 54 -13.54 -1.51 7.41
CA LEU A 54 -13.59 -1.75 8.85
C LEU A 54 -14.75 -2.67 9.27
N ASN A 55 -15.52 -3.20 8.30
CA ASN A 55 -16.55 -4.20 8.55
C ASN A 55 -15.99 -5.62 8.30
N PRO A 56 -15.84 -6.46 9.35
CA PRO A 56 -15.23 -7.78 9.20
C PRO A 56 -16.04 -8.73 8.31
N GLN A 57 -17.36 -8.59 8.26
CA GLN A 57 -18.20 -9.44 7.39
C GLN A 57 -17.98 -9.08 5.92
N MET A 58 -17.88 -7.80 5.59
CA MET A 58 -17.60 -7.34 4.24
C MET A 58 -16.23 -7.83 3.75
N LEU A 59 -15.19 -7.73 4.59
CA LEU A 59 -13.86 -8.24 4.26
C LEU A 59 -13.87 -9.75 4.04
N ARG A 60 -14.58 -10.51 4.91
CA ARG A 60 -14.70 -11.96 4.75
C ARG A 60 -15.38 -12.34 3.42
N GLN A 61 -16.44 -11.64 3.04
CA GLN A 61 -17.13 -11.87 1.78
C GLN A 61 -16.26 -11.47 0.58
N ALA A 62 -15.65 -10.29 0.63
CA ALA A 62 -14.82 -9.77 -0.46
C ALA A 62 -13.54 -10.61 -0.69
N SER A 63 -13.01 -11.25 0.35
CA SER A 63 -11.81 -12.09 0.24
C SER A 63 -12.09 -13.54 -0.16
N HIS A 64 -13.37 -13.96 -0.30
CA HIS A 64 -13.68 -15.31 -0.70
C HIS A 64 -13.23 -15.62 -2.14
N GLY A 65 -12.43 -16.68 -2.31
CA GLY A 65 -11.91 -17.09 -3.63
C GLY A 65 -10.77 -16.22 -4.17
N MET A 66 -10.18 -15.38 -3.33
CA MET A 66 -9.03 -14.56 -3.72
C MET A 66 -7.71 -15.28 -3.48
N ASP A 67 -6.72 -15.04 -4.33
CA ASP A 67 -5.37 -15.60 -4.22
C ASP A 67 -4.46 -14.71 -3.35
N ALA A 68 -4.69 -13.39 -3.39
CA ALA A 68 -3.93 -12.43 -2.59
C ALA A 68 -4.77 -11.18 -2.23
N VAL A 69 -4.30 -10.46 -1.20
CA VAL A 69 -4.85 -9.16 -0.80
C VAL A 69 -3.79 -8.08 -1.01
N VAL A 70 -4.22 -6.96 -1.59
CA VAL A 70 -3.39 -5.77 -1.78
C VAL A 70 -4.05 -4.57 -1.11
N SER A 71 -3.32 -3.91 -0.21
CA SER A 71 -3.82 -2.73 0.50
C SER A 71 -3.08 -1.47 0.07
N CYS A 72 -3.80 -0.59 -0.63
CA CYS A 72 -3.39 0.77 -0.96
C CYS A 72 -4.07 1.79 -0.02
N LEU A 73 -4.44 1.36 1.19
CA LEU A 73 -5.09 2.21 2.17
C LEU A 73 -4.06 3.13 2.87
N GLY A 74 -4.52 4.30 3.26
CA GLY A 74 -3.75 5.24 4.06
C GLY A 74 -4.67 6.18 4.83
N ILE A 75 -4.19 6.75 5.93
CA ILE A 75 -4.88 7.80 6.66
C ILE A 75 -4.96 9.04 5.78
N ARG A 76 -6.15 9.62 5.69
CA ARG A 76 -6.40 10.84 4.91
C ARG A 76 -6.29 12.07 5.78
N LYS A 77 -5.66 13.11 5.25
CA LYS A 77 -5.65 14.46 5.79
C LYS A 77 -6.64 15.35 5.01
N GLU A 78 -7.12 16.40 5.66
CA GLU A 78 -7.96 17.41 5.01
C GLU A 78 -7.21 18.11 3.86
N ASN A 79 -5.96 18.53 4.11
CA ASN A 79 -5.00 18.94 3.10
C ASN A 79 -3.85 17.92 3.02
N PRO A 80 -3.76 17.10 1.96
CA PRO A 80 -2.71 16.07 1.84
C PRO A 80 -1.29 16.63 1.84
N SER A 81 -1.09 17.85 1.34
CA SER A 81 0.24 18.48 1.22
C SER A 81 0.72 19.14 2.52
N ASP A 82 -0.16 19.36 3.50
CA ASP A 82 0.20 19.99 4.78
C ASP A 82 0.42 18.92 5.87
N PRO A 83 1.64 18.75 6.42
CA PRO A 83 1.92 17.80 7.49
C PRO A 83 1.09 18.03 8.77
N TRP A 84 0.74 19.27 9.06
CA TRP A 84 -0.03 19.64 10.26
C TRP A 84 -1.56 19.60 10.07
N SER A 85 -2.01 19.36 8.83
CA SER A 85 -3.43 19.28 8.53
C SER A 85 -4.14 18.17 9.32
N ARG A 86 -5.39 18.43 9.68
CA ARG A 86 -6.22 17.51 10.46
C ARG A 86 -6.43 16.18 9.73
N LEU A 87 -6.36 15.09 10.48
CA LEU A 87 -6.74 13.76 9.98
C LEU A 87 -8.26 13.67 9.86
N ILE A 88 -8.73 13.16 8.71
CA ILE A 88 -10.15 12.91 8.41
C ILE A 88 -10.49 11.41 8.36
N SER A 89 -9.50 10.55 8.55
CA SER A 89 -9.67 9.12 8.85
C SER A 89 -9.42 8.88 10.34
N PRO A 90 -9.90 7.76 10.92
CA PRO A 90 -9.46 7.32 12.23
C PRO A 90 -7.93 7.21 12.31
N ALA A 91 -7.34 7.50 13.48
CA ALA A 91 -5.89 7.49 13.65
C ALA A 91 -5.28 6.07 13.66
N ASP A 92 -6.12 5.05 13.76
CA ASP A 92 -5.79 3.60 13.75
C ASP A 92 -6.32 2.89 12.48
N PHE A 93 -6.54 3.65 11.40
CA PHE A 93 -7.29 3.18 10.24
C PHE A 93 -6.57 2.06 9.48
N THR A 94 -5.27 2.20 9.21
CA THR A 94 -4.52 1.21 8.44
C THR A 94 -4.23 -0.04 9.27
N GLU A 95 -3.90 0.12 10.55
CA GLU A 95 -3.75 -0.99 11.49
C GLU A 95 -5.03 -1.84 11.58
N ARG A 96 -6.17 -1.19 11.87
CA ARG A 96 -7.45 -1.91 12.03
C ARG A 96 -7.87 -2.62 10.75
N SER A 97 -7.79 -1.94 9.61
CA SER A 97 -8.15 -2.53 8.32
C SER A 97 -7.25 -3.73 7.97
N ALA A 98 -5.94 -3.63 8.26
CA ALA A 98 -5.00 -4.73 8.04
C ALA A 98 -5.31 -5.92 8.95
N ARG A 99 -5.55 -5.72 10.26
CA ARG A 99 -5.92 -6.80 11.19
C ARG A 99 -7.16 -7.54 10.74
N LEU A 100 -8.22 -6.81 10.36
CA LEU A 100 -9.46 -7.41 9.86
C LEU A 100 -9.26 -8.15 8.53
N ALA A 101 -8.41 -7.62 7.63
CA ALA A 101 -8.06 -8.31 6.39
C ALA A 101 -7.28 -9.60 6.66
N LEU A 102 -6.29 -9.58 7.56
CA LEU A 102 -5.52 -10.76 7.98
C LEU A 102 -6.43 -11.86 8.57
N ASP A 103 -7.41 -11.49 9.39
CA ASP A 103 -8.38 -12.44 9.95
C ASP A 103 -9.26 -13.05 8.85
N ALA A 104 -9.75 -12.23 7.91
CA ALA A 104 -10.53 -12.70 6.76
C ALA A 104 -9.69 -13.62 5.85
N MET A 105 -8.42 -13.30 5.62
CA MET A 105 -7.47 -14.13 4.86
C MET A 105 -7.27 -15.50 5.49
N LYS A 106 -7.04 -15.56 6.81
CA LYS A 106 -6.90 -16.83 7.54
C LYS A 106 -8.12 -17.71 7.40
N LEU A 107 -9.32 -17.12 7.50
CA LEU A 107 -10.59 -17.84 7.34
C LEU A 107 -10.79 -18.38 5.92
N ASN A 108 -10.30 -17.67 4.89
CA ASN A 108 -10.44 -18.02 3.49
C ASN A 108 -9.21 -18.74 2.90
N GLY A 109 -8.18 -19.03 3.71
CA GLY A 109 -6.98 -19.76 3.29
C GLY A 109 -6.01 -18.94 2.42
N ILE A 110 -6.17 -17.61 2.35
CA ILE A 110 -5.31 -16.71 1.59
C ILE A 110 -4.01 -16.49 2.36
N LYS A 111 -2.87 -16.54 1.68
CA LYS A 111 -1.56 -16.44 2.34
C LYS A 111 -0.85 -15.11 2.08
N ARG A 112 -1.00 -14.52 0.88
CA ARG A 112 -0.20 -13.36 0.44
C ARG A 112 -0.91 -12.04 0.67
N PHE A 113 -0.22 -11.12 1.36
CA PHE A 113 -0.68 -9.75 1.58
C PHE A 113 0.43 -8.73 1.28
N VAL A 114 0.16 -7.82 0.36
CA VAL A 114 1.05 -6.68 0.05
C VAL A 114 0.37 -5.39 0.49
N ALA A 115 1.01 -4.61 1.36
CA ALA A 115 0.47 -3.36 1.87
C ALA A 115 1.40 -2.19 1.57
N ILE A 116 0.83 -1.03 1.24
CA ILE A 116 1.57 0.22 1.21
C ILE A 116 1.82 0.69 2.66
N SER A 117 3.04 1.11 2.94
CA SER A 117 3.49 1.71 4.19
C SER A 117 4.22 3.03 3.90
N SER A 118 5.29 3.35 4.62
CA SER A 118 6.13 4.52 4.39
C SER A 118 7.59 4.24 4.74
N ALA A 119 8.51 4.82 4.00
CA ALA A 119 9.89 4.97 4.45
C ALA A 119 9.93 5.71 5.79
N GLY A 120 10.87 5.36 6.66
CA GLY A 120 10.97 5.92 8.01
C GLY A 120 10.17 5.16 9.08
N ILE A 121 9.46 4.09 8.72
CA ILE A 121 8.78 3.23 9.71
C ILE A 121 9.79 2.24 10.32
N GLY A 122 9.68 2.05 11.64
CA GLY A 122 10.45 1.04 12.39
C GLY A 122 11.96 1.21 12.22
N ASP A 123 12.62 0.19 11.75
CA ASP A 123 14.07 0.12 11.54
C ASP A 123 14.60 1.08 10.46
N SER A 124 13.75 1.57 9.56
CA SER A 124 14.15 2.57 8.57
C SER A 124 14.14 4.02 9.10
N TRP A 125 13.79 4.25 10.37
CA TRP A 125 13.78 5.60 10.95
C TRP A 125 15.13 6.31 10.87
N SER A 126 16.22 5.59 11.11
CA SER A 126 17.58 6.13 11.05
C SER A 126 18.04 6.53 9.63
N SER A 127 17.32 6.09 8.60
CA SER A 127 17.60 6.44 7.20
C SER A 127 16.95 7.77 6.78
N VAL A 128 16.06 8.33 7.61
CA VAL A 128 15.36 9.59 7.34
C VAL A 128 16.26 10.76 7.69
N GLU A 129 16.36 11.73 6.79
CA GLU A 129 17.11 12.97 7.01
C GLU A 129 16.57 13.73 8.25
N PRO A 130 17.46 14.31 9.12
CA PRO A 130 17.05 14.92 10.39
C PRO A 130 15.94 15.98 10.28
N ASP A 131 15.98 16.82 9.26
CA ASP A 131 14.95 17.83 9.03
C ASP A 131 13.58 17.22 8.74
N LEU A 132 13.54 16.08 8.02
CA LEU A 132 12.31 15.34 7.78
C LEU A 132 11.83 14.64 9.04
N GLN A 133 12.75 14.08 9.84
CA GLN A 133 12.41 13.50 11.15
C GLN A 133 11.71 14.54 12.02
N HIS A 134 12.25 15.76 12.09
CA HIS A 134 11.65 16.85 12.86
C HIS A 134 10.23 17.19 12.37
N VAL A 135 10.00 17.29 11.06
CA VAL A 135 8.66 17.52 10.51
C VAL A 135 7.70 16.37 10.85
N ILE A 136 8.15 15.12 10.72
CA ILE A 136 7.34 13.96 11.05
C ILE A 136 6.93 13.99 12.53
N GLU A 137 7.90 14.18 13.44
CA GLU A 137 7.67 14.14 14.90
C GLU A 137 6.78 15.28 15.41
N THR A 138 6.88 16.47 14.82
CA THR A 138 6.17 17.67 15.29
C THR A 138 4.82 17.90 14.61
N SER A 139 4.44 17.06 13.65
CA SER A 139 3.21 17.19 12.88
C SER A 139 2.20 16.06 13.11
N ASN A 140 1.06 16.10 12.42
CA ASN A 140 0.10 14.99 12.43
C ASN A 140 0.60 13.75 11.67
N VAL A 141 1.73 13.85 10.96
CA VAL A 141 2.39 12.70 10.32
C VAL A 141 2.86 11.69 11.35
N ALA A 142 3.26 12.14 12.57
CA ALA A 142 3.61 11.22 13.68
C ALA A 142 2.51 10.18 13.95
N LYS A 143 1.23 10.59 13.92
CA LYS A 143 0.09 9.69 14.12
C LYS A 143 -0.06 8.68 12.98
N ILE A 144 0.19 9.13 11.73
CA ILE A 144 0.17 8.25 10.55
C ILE A 144 1.30 7.22 10.65
N PHE A 145 2.49 7.64 11.06
CA PHE A 145 3.64 6.76 11.24
C PHE A 145 3.39 5.74 12.35
N GLN A 146 2.76 6.16 13.46
CA GLN A 146 2.40 5.23 14.54
C GLN A 146 1.40 4.16 14.05
N ASP A 147 0.37 4.55 13.28
CA ASP A 147 -0.61 3.62 12.72
C ASP A 147 0.04 2.64 11.71
N LEU A 148 0.92 3.13 10.84
CA LEU A 148 1.66 2.30 9.91
C LEU A 148 2.62 1.33 10.62
N ASN A 149 3.30 1.78 11.68
CA ASN A 149 4.15 0.91 12.48
C ASN A 149 3.34 -0.24 13.13
N ASN A 150 2.18 0.08 13.72
CA ASN A 150 1.28 -0.91 14.29
C ASN A 150 0.74 -1.87 13.22
N MET A 151 0.44 -1.37 12.02
CA MET A 151 0.06 -2.18 10.86
C MET A 151 1.17 -3.18 10.52
N GLU A 152 2.41 -2.73 10.35
CA GLU A 152 3.54 -3.62 10.01
C GLU A 152 3.82 -4.66 11.10
N GLU A 153 3.66 -4.28 12.38
CA GLU A 153 3.71 -5.26 13.47
C GLU A 153 2.62 -6.33 13.32
N ALA A 154 1.40 -5.94 12.97
CA ALA A 154 0.31 -6.89 12.75
C ALA A 154 0.61 -7.82 11.57
N LEU A 155 1.15 -7.29 10.46
CA LEU A 155 1.61 -8.09 9.32
C LEU A 155 2.65 -9.12 9.75
N THR A 156 3.69 -8.67 10.46
CA THR A 156 4.80 -9.54 10.92
C THR A 156 4.32 -10.65 11.85
N LYS A 157 3.39 -10.33 12.77
CA LYS A 157 2.85 -11.29 13.75
C LYS A 157 1.77 -12.22 13.14
N SER A 158 1.33 -11.99 11.92
CA SER A 158 0.22 -12.73 11.30
C SER A 158 0.52 -14.20 11.01
N GLY A 159 1.80 -14.54 10.76
CA GLY A 159 2.23 -15.83 10.25
C GLY A 159 1.95 -16.06 8.76
N LEU A 160 1.44 -15.04 8.05
CA LEU A 160 1.19 -15.06 6.61
C LEU A 160 2.41 -14.54 5.82
N ASP A 161 2.37 -14.73 4.51
CA ASP A 161 3.36 -14.19 3.57
C ASP A 161 3.03 -12.72 3.29
N THR A 162 3.66 -11.80 4.02
CA THR A 162 3.32 -10.38 4.03
C THR A 162 4.49 -9.50 3.64
N LEU A 163 4.21 -8.45 2.85
CA LEU A 163 5.17 -7.43 2.46
C LEU A 163 4.60 -6.02 2.71
N ALA A 164 5.32 -5.21 3.46
CA ALA A 164 5.10 -3.77 3.56
C ALA A 164 5.99 -3.06 2.53
N VAL A 165 5.38 -2.42 1.55
CA VAL A 165 6.09 -1.55 0.60
C VAL A 165 6.20 -0.16 1.22
N ARG A 166 7.42 0.30 1.47
CA ARG A 166 7.76 1.58 2.14
C ARG A 166 8.24 2.61 1.12
N PRO A 167 7.35 3.33 0.41
CA PRO A 167 7.76 4.40 -0.48
C PRO A 167 8.33 5.57 0.31
N VAL A 168 9.30 6.27 -0.29
CA VAL A 168 9.72 7.62 0.11
C VAL A 168 8.60 8.63 -0.19
N ALA A 169 8.86 9.94 -0.26
CA ALA A 169 7.83 10.94 -0.53
C ALA A 169 7.05 10.62 -1.83
N VAL A 170 5.74 10.46 -1.70
CA VAL A 170 4.86 10.03 -2.80
C VAL A 170 4.38 11.22 -3.60
N VAL A 171 4.54 11.16 -4.92
CA VAL A 171 4.04 12.13 -5.88
C VAL A 171 3.03 11.44 -6.79
N ASP A 172 1.92 12.11 -7.12
CA ASP A 172 0.97 11.54 -8.08
C ASP A 172 1.53 11.60 -9.51
N GLY A 173 1.49 10.47 -10.21
CA GLY A 173 2.04 10.36 -11.56
C GLY A 173 2.05 8.94 -12.08
N GLU A 174 2.25 8.80 -13.39
CA GLU A 174 2.42 7.52 -14.07
C GLU A 174 3.71 6.83 -13.66
N ALA A 175 3.82 5.52 -13.93
CA ALA A 175 5.04 4.78 -13.66
C ALA A 175 6.18 5.29 -14.53
N SER A 176 7.26 5.73 -13.90
CA SER A 176 8.47 6.19 -14.57
C SER A 176 9.38 5.03 -15.03
N GLY A 177 9.17 3.84 -14.48
CA GLY A 177 10.04 2.69 -14.67
C GLY A 177 11.37 2.75 -13.93
N ARG A 178 11.57 3.75 -13.05
CA ARG A 178 12.82 3.98 -12.32
C ARG A 178 12.72 3.67 -10.83
N ALA A 179 11.67 2.97 -10.39
CA ALA A 179 11.58 2.52 -9.02
C ALA A 179 12.64 1.48 -8.69
N GLY A 180 13.28 1.61 -7.55
CA GLY A 180 14.26 0.68 -7.04
C GLY A 180 14.29 0.69 -5.51
N LEU A 181 15.02 -0.27 -4.93
CA LEU A 181 15.30 -0.28 -3.50
C LEU A 181 16.23 0.88 -3.16
N VAL A 182 15.91 1.58 -2.07
CA VAL A 182 16.71 2.69 -1.55
C VAL A 182 16.99 2.49 -0.06
N ASP A 183 18.08 3.07 0.43
CA ASP A 183 18.52 2.98 1.82
C ASP A 183 18.39 4.29 2.59
N ARG A 184 17.97 5.38 1.92
CA ARG A 184 17.84 6.72 2.49
C ARG A 184 16.53 7.39 2.08
N PHE A 185 16.03 8.22 3.00
CA PHE A 185 14.88 9.08 2.77
C PHE A 185 15.26 10.54 3.05
N ASN A 186 15.59 11.29 2.00
CA ASN A 186 16.01 12.68 2.02
C ASN A 186 14.92 13.59 1.45
N ARG A 187 15.03 14.91 1.62
CA ARG A 187 14.08 15.90 1.06
C ARG A 187 13.83 15.78 -0.44
N GLY A 188 14.84 15.38 -1.22
CA GLY A 188 14.72 15.18 -2.67
C GLY A 188 14.19 13.81 -3.08
N SER A 189 14.07 12.88 -2.14
CA SER A 189 13.59 11.52 -2.44
C SER A 189 12.12 11.55 -2.77
N ASN A 190 11.75 11.00 -3.93
CA ASN A 190 10.35 10.85 -4.32
C ASN A 190 10.12 9.57 -5.12
N ILE A 191 8.85 9.21 -5.29
CA ILE A 191 8.40 8.09 -6.12
C ILE A 191 6.98 8.35 -6.62
N MET A 192 6.69 7.95 -7.85
CA MET A 192 5.37 8.13 -8.44
C MET A 192 4.38 7.07 -7.94
N THR A 193 3.11 7.45 -7.81
CA THR A 193 2.04 6.49 -7.46
C THR A 193 1.95 5.32 -8.44
N GLY A 194 2.28 5.55 -9.72
CA GLY A 194 2.36 4.50 -10.74
C GLY A 194 3.52 3.53 -10.51
N ASP A 195 4.69 4.03 -10.08
CA ASP A 195 5.83 3.17 -9.75
C ASP A 195 5.55 2.30 -8.53
N ILE A 196 4.88 2.87 -7.50
CA ILE A 196 4.46 2.11 -6.31
C ILE A 196 3.47 1.01 -6.72
N ALA A 197 2.47 1.35 -7.52
CA ALA A 197 1.46 0.41 -8.00
C ALA A 197 2.10 -0.76 -8.78
N LYS A 198 3.05 -0.44 -9.67
CA LYS A 198 3.81 -1.45 -10.41
C LYS A 198 4.63 -2.33 -9.48
N TRP A 199 5.35 -1.75 -8.50
CA TRP A 199 6.15 -2.49 -7.52
C TRP A 199 5.30 -3.47 -6.71
N MET A 200 4.14 -3.01 -6.22
CA MET A 200 3.19 -3.85 -5.47
C MET A 200 2.63 -4.98 -6.33
N LEU A 201 2.35 -4.72 -7.62
CA LEU A 201 1.88 -5.74 -8.55
C LEU A 201 2.98 -6.77 -8.85
N ASP A 202 4.20 -6.31 -9.14
CA ASP A 202 5.34 -7.21 -9.33
C ASP A 202 5.60 -8.06 -8.06
N ALA A 203 5.39 -7.48 -6.87
CA ALA A 203 5.53 -8.20 -5.61
C ALA A 203 4.46 -9.28 -5.42
N VAL A 204 3.20 -8.98 -5.72
CA VAL A 204 2.11 -9.95 -5.54
C VAL A 204 2.23 -11.14 -6.50
N GLU A 205 2.87 -10.96 -7.66
CA GLU A 205 3.11 -11.98 -8.67
C GLU A 205 4.33 -12.88 -8.38
N ARG A 206 5.16 -12.56 -7.37
CA ARG A 206 6.33 -13.40 -7.03
C ARG A 206 5.89 -14.81 -6.69
N SER A 207 6.53 -15.81 -7.27
CA SER A 207 6.24 -17.23 -7.00
C SER A 207 6.68 -17.66 -5.61
N GLU A 208 7.76 -17.07 -5.08
CA GLU A 208 8.37 -17.40 -3.81
C GLU A 208 7.82 -16.51 -2.70
N ALA A 209 7.91 -17.01 -1.46
CA ALA A 209 7.58 -16.21 -0.29
C ALA A 209 8.55 -15.05 -0.13
N PHE A 210 8.09 -13.97 0.49
CA PHE A 210 8.93 -12.80 0.70
C PHE A 210 10.11 -13.09 1.64
N CYS A 211 11.32 -12.80 1.19
CA CYS A 211 12.54 -12.92 2.00
C CYS A 211 12.64 -11.81 3.06
N SER A 212 12.07 -10.63 2.76
CA SER A 212 11.99 -9.47 3.67
C SER A 212 10.54 -9.16 4.01
N ARG A 213 10.30 -8.64 5.20
CA ARG A 213 8.97 -8.17 5.61
C ARG A 213 8.61 -6.79 5.08
N HIS A 214 9.59 -6.03 4.61
CA HIS A 214 9.40 -4.72 4.02
C HIS A 214 10.43 -4.43 2.93
N GLU A 215 10.09 -3.54 2.02
CA GLU A 215 10.95 -3.02 0.96
C GLU A 215 10.80 -1.51 0.90
N MET A 216 11.90 -0.78 1.15
CA MET A 216 11.93 0.68 1.02
C MET A 216 12.27 1.04 -0.43
N ILE A 217 11.40 1.83 -1.07
CA ILE A 217 11.48 2.13 -2.51
C ILE A 217 11.46 3.63 -2.79
N GLY A 218 12.20 4.02 -3.83
CA GLY A 218 12.28 5.38 -4.33
C GLY A 218 12.67 5.40 -5.81
N LEU A 219 12.74 6.58 -6.43
CA LEU A 219 13.33 6.70 -7.75
C LEU A 219 14.84 6.57 -7.66
N VAL A 220 15.41 5.65 -8.42
CA VAL A 220 16.87 5.50 -8.57
C VAL A 220 17.33 6.25 -9.82
N GLN A 221 18.56 6.77 -9.79
CA GLN A 221 19.17 7.39 -10.95
C GLN A 221 19.38 6.34 -12.04
N SER A 222 19.10 6.71 -13.29
CA SER A 222 19.47 5.87 -14.42
C SER A 222 20.99 5.91 -14.61
N GLU A 223 21.59 4.79 -15.02
CA GLU A 223 23.03 4.76 -15.35
C GLU A 223 23.42 5.77 -16.44
N SER A 224 22.43 6.28 -17.22
CA SER A 224 22.63 7.31 -18.24
C SER A 224 22.78 8.74 -17.70
N ASP A 225 22.41 9.01 -16.45
CA ASP A 225 22.52 10.35 -15.84
C ASP A 225 23.88 10.54 -15.13
N ALA A 226 24.75 9.53 -15.15
CA ALA A 226 26.06 9.53 -14.49
C ALA A 226 27.26 9.75 -15.44
N MET A 227 27.03 10.15 -16.70
CA MET A 227 28.08 10.49 -17.68
C MET A 227 28.09 11.97 -18.04
#